data_d180505ec2f91f98e950ce761e9cc5b4
#
_entry.id   d180505ec2f91f98e950ce761e9cc5b4
#
_cell.length_a   1.000
_cell.length_b   1.000
_cell.length_c   1.000
_cell.angle_alpha   90.00
_cell.angle_beta   90.00
_cell.angle_gamma   90.00
#
_symmetry.space_group_name_H-M   'P 1'
#
loop_
_entity.id
_entity.type
_entity.pdbx_description
1 polymer ?
#
loop_
_entity_poly.entity_id
_entity_poly.type
_entity_poly.pdbx_seq_one_letter_code
_entity_poly.pdbx_strand_id
1 'polypeptide(L)'
;MCSSDLCRLIAESARSEIGQNIIVENKTGAGGFIANETLANAPPDGRTIGLAAMAAMCVSPVLPGLKLPINVDVDMTPIGPVANVYNILVFAKSAPFRTVPELIEAAKKNPGKLTYASAGNGTSQHLAGELFKKMAGVDLLHVPYRGGAPAIQIGRAHV
;
A
#
# COMPACT_ATOMS: atom_id res chain seq x y z
N MET A 1 0.76 -5.56 -10.78
CA MET A 1 -0.72 -5.67 -10.71
C MET A 1 -1.18 -4.74 -9.60
N CYS A 2 -2.08 -3.83 -9.88
CA CYS A 2 -2.67 -2.94 -8.87
C CYS A 2 -3.79 -3.68 -8.15
N SER A 3 -4.14 -3.29 -6.92
CA SER A 3 -5.29 -3.88 -6.21
C SER A 3 -6.59 -3.75 -7.00
N SER A 4 -6.75 -2.69 -7.78
CA SER A 4 -7.87 -2.51 -8.69
C SER A 4 -7.93 -3.54 -9.83
N ASP A 5 -6.78 -4.00 -10.33
CA ASP A 5 -6.75 -5.04 -11.37
C ASP A 5 -7.15 -6.39 -10.77
N LEU A 6 -6.69 -6.67 -9.55
CA LEU A 6 -7.09 -7.86 -8.82
C LEU A 6 -8.60 -7.87 -8.54
N CYS A 7 -9.18 -6.74 -8.11
CA CYS A 7 -10.63 -6.62 -7.96
C CYS A 7 -11.39 -6.91 -9.24
N ARG A 8 -10.91 -6.43 -10.39
CA ARG A 8 -11.57 -6.69 -11.69
C ARG A 8 -11.52 -8.17 -12.06
N LEU A 9 -10.39 -8.83 -11.86
CA LEU A 9 -10.25 -10.28 -12.11
C LEU A 9 -11.19 -11.10 -11.22
N ILE A 10 -11.29 -10.74 -9.94
CA ILE A 10 -12.21 -11.40 -9.00
C ILE A 10 -13.65 -11.15 -9.42
N ALA A 11 -14.01 -9.90 -9.77
CA ALA A 11 -15.36 -9.54 -10.20
C ALA A 11 -15.78 -10.29 -11.46
N GLU A 12 -14.87 -10.44 -12.43
CA GLU A 12 -15.13 -11.19 -13.66
C GLU A 12 -15.31 -12.68 -13.38
N SER A 13 -14.46 -13.27 -12.56
CA SER A 13 -14.58 -14.69 -12.17
C SER A 13 -15.86 -14.95 -11.38
N ALA A 14 -16.18 -14.11 -10.39
CA ALA A 14 -17.35 -14.28 -9.54
C ALA A 14 -18.68 -14.06 -10.31
N ARG A 15 -18.66 -13.26 -11.37
CA ARG A 15 -19.85 -13.00 -12.20
C ARG A 15 -20.50 -14.29 -12.73
N SER A 16 -19.69 -15.26 -13.14
CA SER A 16 -20.19 -16.54 -13.65
C SER A 16 -20.88 -17.39 -12.57
N GLU A 17 -20.40 -17.28 -11.33
CA GLU A 17 -20.91 -18.05 -10.19
C GLU A 17 -22.20 -17.45 -9.60
N ILE A 18 -22.24 -16.12 -9.46
CA ILE A 18 -23.37 -15.43 -8.81
C ILE A 18 -24.43 -14.94 -9.79
N GLY A 19 -24.20 -14.99 -11.09
CA GLY A 19 -25.15 -14.57 -12.12
C GLY A 19 -25.45 -13.07 -12.15
N GLN A 20 -24.63 -12.23 -11.49
CA GLN A 20 -24.83 -10.78 -11.39
C GLN A 20 -23.60 -10.01 -11.80
N ASN A 21 -23.78 -8.78 -12.29
CA ASN A 21 -22.69 -7.88 -12.60
C ASN A 21 -22.10 -7.28 -11.32
N ILE A 22 -20.77 -7.35 -11.20
CA ILE A 22 -20.03 -6.67 -10.14
C ILE A 22 -19.39 -5.42 -10.71
N ILE A 23 -19.69 -4.26 -10.13
CA ILE A 23 -19.09 -2.98 -10.50
C ILE A 23 -17.91 -2.71 -9.58
N VAL A 24 -16.73 -2.49 -10.15
CA VAL A 24 -15.51 -2.18 -9.38
C VAL A 24 -15.32 -0.68 -9.31
N GLU A 25 -15.43 -0.12 -8.11
CA GLU A 25 -15.12 1.27 -7.81
C GLU A 25 -13.75 1.41 -7.16
N ASN A 26 -12.96 2.38 -7.61
CA ASN A 26 -11.65 2.69 -7.02
C ASN A 26 -11.74 3.94 -6.15
N LYS A 27 -11.63 3.79 -4.85
CA LYS A 27 -11.56 4.88 -3.88
C LYS A 27 -10.11 5.00 -3.40
N THR A 28 -9.35 5.91 -4.00
CA THR A 28 -7.92 6.09 -3.71
C THR A 28 -7.69 7.15 -2.63
N GLY A 29 -6.61 6.99 -1.85
CA GLY A 29 -6.15 7.97 -0.87
C GLY A 29 -6.00 7.43 0.54
N ALA A 30 -5.29 8.18 1.37
CA ALA A 30 -5.03 7.89 2.79
C ALA A 30 -4.59 6.43 3.06
N GLY A 31 -3.73 5.85 2.21
CA GLY A 31 -3.27 4.47 2.40
C GLY A 31 -4.36 3.39 2.24
N GLY A 32 -5.51 3.73 1.64
CA GLY A 32 -6.67 2.83 1.48
C GLY A 32 -7.83 3.12 2.44
N PHE A 33 -7.66 4.04 3.40
CA PHE A 33 -8.71 4.33 4.40
C PHE A 33 -9.97 4.93 3.79
N ILE A 34 -9.89 5.72 2.72
CA ILE A 34 -11.07 6.27 2.05
C ILE A 34 -11.97 5.15 1.52
N ALA A 35 -11.39 4.08 0.99
CA ALA A 35 -12.15 2.91 0.55
C ALA A 35 -12.76 2.16 1.73
N ASN A 36 -12.00 1.95 2.82
CA ASN A 36 -12.48 1.27 4.01
C ASN A 36 -13.62 2.04 4.70
N GLU A 37 -13.51 3.36 4.80
CA GLU A 37 -14.57 4.23 5.33
C GLU A 37 -15.85 4.16 4.46
N THR A 38 -15.68 4.18 3.13
CA THR A 38 -16.81 4.02 2.21
C THR A 38 -17.49 2.67 2.40
N LEU A 39 -16.72 1.60 2.61
CA LEU A 39 -17.24 0.26 2.84
C LEU A 39 -17.97 0.15 4.19
N ALA A 40 -17.36 0.67 5.26
CA ALA A 40 -17.96 0.64 6.61
C ALA A 40 -19.27 1.40 6.70
N ASN A 41 -19.44 2.45 5.90
CA ASN A 41 -20.69 3.24 5.81
C ASN A 41 -21.71 2.69 4.78
N ALA A 42 -21.37 1.62 4.07
CA ALA A 42 -22.32 0.99 3.13
C ALA A 42 -23.39 0.17 3.89
N PRO A 43 -24.59 -0.03 3.30
CA PRO A 43 -25.58 -0.92 3.87
C PRO A 43 -25.02 -2.33 4.10
N PRO A 44 -25.25 -2.95 5.29
CA PRO A 44 -24.71 -4.27 5.61
C PRO A 44 -25.56 -5.42 4.99
N ASP A 45 -25.90 -5.28 3.72
CA ASP A 45 -26.75 -6.19 2.97
C ASP A 45 -25.97 -7.22 2.11
N GLY A 46 -24.63 -7.20 2.21
CA GLY A 46 -23.74 -8.06 1.45
C GLY A 46 -23.53 -7.67 -0.01
N ARG A 47 -24.13 -6.56 -0.47
CA ARG A 47 -23.99 -6.10 -1.88
C ARG A 47 -22.74 -5.26 -2.10
N THR A 48 -22.18 -4.72 -1.04
CA THR A 48 -20.94 -3.95 -1.09
C THR A 48 -19.84 -4.73 -0.38
N ILE A 49 -18.82 -5.12 -1.13
CA ILE A 49 -17.63 -5.81 -0.61
C ILE A 49 -16.38 -5.01 -0.97
N GLY A 50 -15.33 -5.10 -0.18
CA GLY A 50 -14.10 -4.36 -0.40
C GLY A 50 -12.86 -5.22 -0.37
N LEU A 51 -11.85 -4.83 -1.14
CA LEU A 51 -10.49 -5.36 -1.03
C LEU A 51 -9.66 -4.40 -0.19
N ALA A 52 -9.28 -4.82 1.00
CA ALA A 52 -8.48 -4.02 1.92
C ALA A 52 -7.04 -4.51 1.99
N ALA A 53 -6.10 -3.56 2.13
CA ALA A 53 -4.71 -3.88 2.36
C ALA A 53 -4.48 -4.22 3.85
N MET A 54 -3.67 -5.24 4.14
CA MET A 54 -3.34 -5.67 5.49
C MET A 54 -2.81 -4.52 6.37
N ALA A 55 -2.00 -3.62 5.80
CA ALA A 55 -1.49 -2.47 6.55
C ALA A 55 -2.61 -1.55 7.05
N ALA A 56 -3.64 -1.29 6.24
CA ALA A 56 -4.78 -0.47 6.64
C ALA A 56 -5.68 -1.17 7.66
N MET A 57 -5.78 -2.50 7.60
CA MET A 57 -6.64 -3.27 8.49
C MET A 57 -5.98 -3.64 9.82
N CYS A 58 -4.69 -4.01 9.81
CA CYS A 58 -4.03 -4.60 10.97
C CYS A 58 -2.97 -3.69 11.60
N VAL A 59 -2.32 -2.82 10.83
CA VAL A 59 -1.21 -2.01 11.33
C VAL A 59 -1.67 -0.60 11.72
N SER A 60 -2.40 0.06 10.86
CA SER A 60 -2.83 1.44 11.10
C SER A 60 -3.71 1.62 12.35
N PRO A 61 -4.61 0.67 12.72
CA PRO A 61 -5.39 0.80 13.95
C PRO A 61 -4.54 0.85 15.23
N VAL A 62 -3.34 0.26 15.21
CA VAL A 62 -2.45 0.21 16.38
C VAL A 62 -1.32 1.25 16.33
N LEU A 63 -1.27 2.09 15.31
CA LEU A 63 -0.26 3.14 15.21
C LEU A 63 -0.56 4.29 16.19
N PRO A 64 0.40 4.65 17.06
CA PRO A 64 0.22 5.74 18.01
C PRO A 64 -0.08 7.06 17.30
N GLY A 65 -1.11 7.78 17.79
CA GLY A 65 -1.46 9.11 17.29
C GLY A 65 -2.27 9.13 15.98
N LEU A 66 -2.50 7.97 15.34
CA LEU A 66 -3.36 7.88 14.17
C LEU A 66 -4.82 7.69 14.61
N LYS A 67 -5.66 8.70 14.33
CA LYS A 67 -7.10 8.60 14.53
C LYS A 67 -7.72 8.10 13.21
N LEU A 68 -8.36 6.95 13.28
CA LEU A 68 -9.10 6.38 12.15
C LEU A 68 -10.56 6.81 12.22
N PRO A 69 -11.21 7.05 11.07
CA PRO A 69 -12.63 7.40 11.03
C PRO A 69 -13.55 6.20 11.30
N ILE A 70 -13.02 4.99 11.29
CA ILE A 70 -13.74 3.73 11.49
C ILE A 70 -13.01 2.83 12.48
N ASN A 71 -13.74 1.94 13.11
CA ASN A 71 -13.20 0.83 13.90
C ASN A 71 -13.25 -0.45 13.05
N VAL A 72 -12.11 -0.88 12.51
CA VAL A 72 -12.03 -2.03 11.59
C VAL A 72 -12.51 -3.34 12.22
N ASP A 73 -12.41 -3.50 13.55
CA ASP A 73 -12.82 -4.71 14.27
C ASP A 73 -14.34 -4.78 14.48
N VAL A 74 -15.03 -3.63 14.42
CA VAL A 74 -16.47 -3.50 14.70
C VAL A 74 -17.25 -3.21 13.43
N ASP A 75 -16.74 -2.31 12.59
CA ASP A 75 -17.46 -1.78 11.44
C ASP A 75 -17.30 -2.62 10.18
N MET A 76 -16.41 -3.64 10.21
CA MET A 76 -16.10 -4.47 9.05
C MET A 76 -16.06 -5.95 9.42
N THR A 77 -16.56 -6.80 8.51
CA THR A 77 -16.50 -8.27 8.66
C THR A 77 -15.52 -8.83 7.64
N PRO A 78 -14.37 -9.42 8.07
CA PRO A 78 -13.43 -10.03 7.14
C PRO A 78 -14.02 -11.33 6.56
N ILE A 79 -13.95 -11.47 5.23
CA ILE A 79 -14.40 -12.68 4.52
C ILE A 79 -13.25 -13.68 4.42
N GLY A 80 -12.06 -13.20 4.04
CA GLY A 80 -10.88 -14.06 3.90
C GLY A 80 -9.72 -13.41 3.13
N PRO A 81 -8.54 -14.05 3.13
CA PRO A 81 -7.39 -13.57 2.38
C PRO A 81 -7.58 -13.82 0.88
N VAL A 82 -7.23 -12.83 0.07
CA VAL A 82 -7.34 -12.90 -1.40
C VAL A 82 -6.00 -13.22 -2.05
N ALA A 83 -4.92 -12.57 -1.61
CA ALA A 83 -3.59 -12.76 -2.17
C ALA A 83 -2.50 -12.34 -1.17
N ASN A 84 -1.32 -12.94 -1.31
CA ASN A 84 -0.11 -12.48 -0.66
C ASN A 84 0.62 -11.48 -1.55
N VAL A 85 1.00 -10.33 -1.00
CA VAL A 85 1.73 -9.28 -1.72
C VAL A 85 3.10 -9.09 -1.08
N TYR A 86 4.14 -9.23 -1.88
CA TYR A 86 5.52 -9.01 -1.44
C TYR A 86 5.97 -7.60 -1.81
N ASN A 87 6.69 -6.94 -0.91
CA ASN A 87 7.38 -5.70 -1.21
C ASN A 87 8.72 -6.01 -1.87
N ILE A 88 9.01 -5.34 -2.98
CA ILE A 88 10.27 -5.49 -3.72
C ILE A 88 10.98 -4.14 -3.69
N LEU A 89 12.25 -4.14 -3.29
CA LEU A 89 13.12 -2.98 -3.38
C LEU A 89 13.61 -2.84 -4.83
N VAL A 90 13.35 -1.70 -5.43
CA VAL A 90 13.80 -1.37 -6.79
C VAL A 90 14.57 -0.05 -6.80
N PHE A 91 15.52 0.07 -7.70
CA PHE A 91 16.32 1.28 -7.89
C PHE A 91 15.99 1.94 -9.23
N ALA A 92 16.08 3.27 -9.26
CA ALA A 92 16.09 3.98 -10.52
C ALA A 92 17.32 3.54 -11.37
N LYS A 93 17.18 3.49 -12.69
CA LYS A 93 18.29 3.11 -13.59
C LYS A 93 19.50 4.04 -13.44
N SER A 94 19.28 5.29 -13.09
CA SER A 94 20.29 6.32 -12.82
C SER A 94 20.96 6.21 -11.45
N ALA A 95 20.45 5.39 -10.53
CA ALA A 95 21.05 5.26 -9.20
C ALA A 95 22.50 4.80 -9.28
N PRO A 96 23.41 5.37 -8.45
CA PRO A 96 24.83 5.01 -8.47
C PRO A 96 25.14 3.68 -7.78
N PHE A 97 24.13 2.96 -7.33
CA PHE A 97 24.22 1.67 -6.63
C PHE A 97 23.32 0.65 -7.31
N ARG A 98 23.69 -0.64 -7.24
CA ARG A 98 22.96 -1.76 -7.85
C ARG A 98 22.64 -2.87 -6.87
N THR A 99 23.23 -2.84 -5.67
CA THR A 99 23.05 -3.84 -4.63
C THR A 99 22.63 -3.18 -3.30
N VAL A 100 22.04 -3.97 -2.40
CA VAL A 100 21.66 -3.48 -1.07
C VAL A 100 22.87 -3.00 -0.26
N PRO A 101 24.01 -3.69 -0.22
CA PRO A 101 25.22 -3.19 0.44
C PRO A 101 25.67 -1.82 -0.09
N GLU A 102 25.70 -1.61 -1.40
CA GLU A 102 26.05 -0.33 -2.01
C GLU A 102 25.08 0.78 -1.64
N LEU A 103 23.76 0.49 -1.59
CA LEU A 103 22.75 1.44 -1.08
C LEU A 103 23.03 1.83 0.36
N ILE A 104 23.34 0.86 1.22
CA ILE A 104 23.63 1.11 2.65
C ILE A 104 24.87 2.01 2.80
N GLU A 105 25.94 1.71 2.03
CA GLU A 105 27.14 2.57 2.04
C GLU A 105 26.85 3.99 1.55
N ALA A 106 26.11 4.13 0.46
CA ALA A 106 25.73 5.43 -0.09
C ALA A 106 24.87 6.22 0.90
N ALA A 107 23.93 5.57 1.58
CA ALA A 107 23.09 6.17 2.58
C ALA A 107 23.87 6.62 3.84
N LYS A 108 24.83 5.80 4.29
CA LYS A 108 25.72 6.15 5.42
C LYS A 108 26.63 7.32 5.10
N LYS A 109 27.09 7.44 3.85
CA LYS A 109 27.91 8.57 3.38
C LYS A 109 27.11 9.87 3.25
N ASN A 110 25.80 9.76 3.03
CA ASN A 110 24.90 10.88 2.75
C ASN A 110 23.61 10.78 3.57
N PRO A 111 23.65 10.94 4.91
CA PRO A 111 22.47 10.81 5.76
C PRO A 111 21.37 11.79 5.35
N GLY A 112 20.12 11.32 5.22
CA GLY A 112 18.96 12.10 4.86
C GLY A 112 18.93 12.65 3.42
N LYS A 113 19.91 12.31 2.57
CA LYS A 113 19.96 12.78 1.17
C LYS A 113 19.28 11.84 0.20
N LEU A 114 19.33 10.55 0.46
CA LEU A 114 18.65 9.56 -0.36
C LEU A 114 17.18 9.48 0.03
N THR A 115 16.32 9.33 -0.98
CA THR A 115 14.87 9.24 -0.79
C THR A 115 14.36 7.84 -1.13
N TYR A 116 13.28 7.42 -0.48
CA TYR A 116 12.53 6.25 -0.91
C TYR A 116 11.03 6.59 -1.06
N ALA A 117 10.40 6.00 -2.06
CA ALA A 117 9.00 6.21 -2.37
C ALA A 117 8.13 5.08 -1.82
N SER A 118 6.91 5.40 -1.42
CA SER A 118 5.88 4.44 -1.05
C SER A 118 4.52 4.82 -1.64
N ALA A 119 3.55 3.91 -1.55
CA ALA A 119 2.17 4.17 -1.95
C ALA A 119 1.38 5.04 -0.95
N GLY A 120 2.04 5.57 0.07
CA GLY A 120 1.47 6.45 1.09
C GLY A 120 1.88 6.07 2.52
N ASN A 121 1.60 6.96 3.47
CA ASN A 121 1.86 6.72 4.87
C ASN A 121 1.08 5.52 5.40
N GLY A 122 1.70 4.70 6.25
CA GLY A 122 1.08 3.51 6.83
C GLY A 122 0.94 2.31 5.88
N THR A 123 1.36 2.42 4.62
CA THR A 123 1.36 1.28 3.68
C THR A 123 2.48 0.29 4.01
N SER A 124 2.36 -0.94 3.51
CA SER A 124 3.40 -1.97 3.70
C SER A 124 4.77 -1.54 3.17
N GLN A 125 4.81 -0.75 2.08
CA GLN A 125 6.05 -0.17 1.54
C GLN A 125 6.68 0.84 2.49
N HIS A 126 5.87 1.71 3.11
CA HIS A 126 6.36 2.66 4.11
C HIS A 126 6.95 1.93 5.31
N LEU A 127 6.22 0.97 5.86
CA LEU A 127 6.68 0.18 7.01
C LEU A 127 7.95 -0.63 6.70
N ALA A 128 8.02 -1.23 5.51
CA ALA A 128 9.22 -1.94 5.06
C ALA A 128 10.43 -0.99 4.92
N GLY A 129 10.21 0.22 4.41
CA GLY A 129 11.25 1.26 4.32
C GLY A 129 11.76 1.69 5.69
N GLU A 130 10.86 1.96 6.64
CA GLU A 130 11.25 2.33 8.02
C GLU A 130 11.96 1.18 8.75
N LEU A 131 11.51 -0.06 8.54
CA LEU A 131 12.20 -1.24 9.07
C LEU A 131 13.60 -1.38 8.48
N PHE A 132 13.75 -1.19 7.17
CA PHE A 132 15.05 -1.19 6.50
C PHE A 132 15.99 -0.13 7.07
N LYS A 133 15.52 1.12 7.23
CA LYS A 133 16.30 2.20 7.86
C LYS A 133 16.81 1.80 9.23
N LYS A 134 15.93 1.24 10.05
CA LYS A 134 16.27 0.79 11.41
C LYS A 134 17.28 -0.36 11.40
N MET A 135 17.08 -1.37 10.57
CA MET A 135 17.96 -2.55 10.53
C MET A 135 19.34 -2.23 9.94
N ALA A 136 19.40 -1.39 8.91
CA ALA A 136 20.65 -1.01 8.26
C ALA A 136 21.38 0.14 8.97
N GLY A 137 20.75 0.82 9.92
CA GLY A 137 21.30 1.98 10.60
C GLY A 137 21.55 3.15 9.64
N VAL A 138 20.59 3.43 8.74
CA VAL A 138 20.69 4.47 7.71
C VAL A 138 19.53 5.45 7.82
N ASP A 139 19.80 6.69 7.38
CA ASP A 139 18.78 7.73 7.27
C ASP A 139 18.39 7.94 5.79
N LEU A 140 17.14 7.65 5.48
CA LEU A 140 16.51 7.85 4.18
C LEU A 140 15.26 8.70 4.34
N LEU A 141 15.04 9.64 3.44
CA LEU A 141 13.85 10.49 3.45
C LEU A 141 12.68 9.78 2.78
N HIS A 142 11.57 9.61 3.49
CA HIS A 142 10.35 9.03 2.96
C HIS A 142 9.57 10.03 2.10
N VAL A 143 9.15 9.62 0.91
CA VAL A 143 8.30 10.38 -0.02
C VAL A 143 7.01 9.59 -0.29
N PRO A 144 5.88 9.97 0.33
CA PRO A 144 4.61 9.27 0.13
C PRO A 144 3.92 9.72 -1.17
N TYR A 145 3.40 8.77 -1.94
CA TYR A 145 2.59 8.98 -3.13
C TYR A 145 1.16 8.47 -2.95
N ARG A 146 0.25 8.90 -3.83
CA ARG A 146 -1.15 8.41 -3.83
C ARG A 146 -1.27 7.09 -4.59
N GLY A 147 -0.55 6.06 -4.14
CA GLY A 147 -0.54 4.72 -4.74
C GLY A 147 0.82 4.33 -5.34
N GLY A 148 0.99 3.05 -5.66
CA GLY A 148 2.26 2.50 -6.16
C GLY A 148 2.63 2.96 -7.57
N ALA A 149 1.66 3.13 -8.47
CA ALA A 149 1.93 3.53 -9.84
C ALA A 149 2.60 4.91 -9.95
N PRO A 150 2.13 5.98 -9.30
CA PRO A 150 2.83 7.26 -9.25
C PRO A 150 4.23 7.16 -8.65
N ALA A 151 4.41 6.35 -7.58
CA ALA A 151 5.71 6.17 -6.95
C ALA A 151 6.76 5.57 -7.91
N ILE A 152 6.35 4.62 -8.76
CA ILE A 152 7.24 3.98 -9.75
C ILE A 152 7.54 4.92 -10.91
N GLN A 153 6.56 5.72 -11.36
CA GLN A 153 6.75 6.64 -12.48
C GLN A 153 7.82 7.70 -12.21
N ILE A 154 7.87 8.24 -10.98
CA ILE A 154 8.88 9.23 -10.61
C ILE A 154 10.28 8.62 -10.54
N GLY A 155 10.43 7.38 -10.12
CA GLY A 155 11.69 6.66 -10.21
C GLY A 155 12.21 6.51 -11.65
N ARG A 156 11.35 6.68 -12.66
CA ARG A 156 11.71 6.70 -14.10
C ARG A 156 11.95 8.11 -14.63
N ALA A 157 11.37 9.14 -14.03
CA ALA A 157 11.40 10.52 -14.52
C ALA A 157 12.61 11.34 -14.06
N HIS A 158 13.29 10.91 -12.99
CA HIS A 158 14.54 11.52 -12.54
C HIS A 158 15.76 10.75 -13.11
N VAL A 159 15.88 10.81 -14.43
CA VAL A 159 17.09 10.39 -15.18
C VAL A 159 17.65 11.60 -15.90
#